data_f29ded4c73b134cae9f9f5369f3b8fb7
#
_entry.id   f29ded4c73b134cae9f9f5369f3b8fb7
#
_cell.length_a   1.000
_cell.length_b   1.000
_cell.length_c   1.000
_cell.angle_alpha   90.00
_cell.angle_beta   90.00
_cell.angle_gamma   90.00
#
_symmetry.space_group_name_H-M   'P 1'
#
loop_
_entity.id
_entity.type
_entity.pdbx_description
1 polymer ?
#
loop_
_entity_poly.entity_id
_entity_poly.type
_entity_poly.pdbx_seq_one_letter_code
_entity_poly.pdbx_strand_id
1 'polypeptide(L)'
;MIGARRLSCAFIPVALLAVLFEAAPASAQSWPTRAVKFILTLGPGRGADIGARLLADRLTKKWDQPIVIENRPGGDGTVAINAFVGAQDDHVLLFAPSSSFIGHPYQHDNLPYKPSDLAPIARVSNTVIGISVPVDLPVQTLRNVVELAHAKPGQLNWAGLTGALDIMFEGWLKSIGVDIKKVPYRNPVEAVNDLATGRVQVYESAYAIARPQIQAGKIKLLAITNTMRASAIPDTPTVAEAGYPALTMDGLVGLFGPPIMPMGLRERIATDIKAVLDTDAIIKDRLIMTAQIPNPGGPAEFASSIDEQRAVLAKAAKVLGIATK
;
A
#
# COMPACT_ATOMS: atom_id res chain seq x y z
N MET A 1 57.76 49.88 -73.03
CA MET A 1 56.35 50.25 -72.83
C MET A 1 55.67 49.07 -72.19
N ILE A 2 55.39 49.22 -70.98
CA ILE A 2 54.99 48.13 -70.06
C ILE A 2 53.48 48.18 -69.92
N GLY A 3 52.78 47.12 -70.37
CA GLY A 3 51.33 47.02 -70.24
C GLY A 3 50.94 46.34 -68.92
N ALA A 4 50.20 47.05 -68.08
CA ALA A 4 49.67 46.56 -66.80
C ALA A 4 48.44 45.66 -67.02
N ARG A 5 48.50 44.39 -66.62
CA ARG A 5 47.38 43.47 -66.54
C ARG A 5 46.68 43.68 -65.21
N ARG A 6 45.44 44.10 -65.27
CA ARG A 6 44.53 44.11 -64.09
C ARG A 6 43.96 42.70 -63.81
N LEU A 7 44.26 42.14 -62.64
CA LEU A 7 43.60 40.93 -62.13
C LEU A 7 42.26 41.37 -61.50
N SER A 8 41.15 40.84 -62.00
CA SER A 8 39.86 40.95 -61.42
C SER A 8 39.64 39.76 -60.41
N CYS A 9 39.62 40.07 -59.16
CA CYS A 9 39.20 39.07 -58.16
C CYS A 9 37.67 38.95 -58.15
N ALA A 10 37.17 37.79 -58.58
CA ALA A 10 35.74 37.43 -58.42
C ALA A 10 35.47 36.96 -56.97
N PHE A 11 34.69 37.73 -56.23
CA PHE A 11 34.16 37.30 -54.94
C PHE A 11 32.99 36.36 -55.20
N ILE A 12 33.15 35.08 -54.81
CA ILE A 12 32.01 34.09 -54.69
C ILE A 12 31.39 34.22 -53.31
N PRO A 13 30.11 34.57 -53.20
CA PRO A 13 29.43 34.54 -51.90
C PRO A 13 29.16 33.08 -51.51
N VAL A 14 29.76 32.61 -50.43
CA VAL A 14 29.42 31.33 -49.79
C VAL A 14 28.07 31.53 -49.11
N ALA A 15 27.01 31.04 -49.73
CA ALA A 15 25.69 30.95 -49.13
C ALA A 15 25.75 29.88 -48.05
N LEU A 16 25.72 30.30 -46.77
CA LEU A 16 25.61 29.44 -45.58
C LEU A 16 24.20 28.88 -45.53
N LEU A 17 24.04 27.63 -46.00
CA LEU A 17 22.78 26.88 -45.93
C LEU A 17 22.58 26.44 -44.47
N ALA A 18 21.87 27.25 -43.68
CA ALA A 18 21.43 26.86 -42.35
C ALA A 18 20.35 25.76 -42.49
N VAL A 19 20.76 24.52 -42.35
CA VAL A 19 19.84 23.38 -42.21
C VAL A 19 19.17 23.50 -40.83
N LEU A 20 17.95 24.05 -40.81
CA LEU A 20 17.04 23.96 -39.67
C LEU A 20 16.71 22.49 -39.48
N PHE A 21 17.40 21.82 -38.54
CA PHE A 21 16.95 20.56 -38.00
C PHE A 21 15.68 20.90 -37.16
N GLU A 22 14.51 20.79 -37.78
CA GLU A 22 13.28 20.68 -37.03
C GLU A 22 13.41 19.43 -36.15
N ALA A 23 13.66 19.62 -34.85
CA ALA A 23 13.56 18.57 -33.88
C ALA A 23 12.08 18.12 -33.92
N ALA A 24 11.81 17.02 -34.65
CA ALA A 24 10.52 16.37 -34.59
C ALA A 24 10.19 16.17 -33.11
N PRO A 25 8.97 16.56 -32.64
CA PRO A 25 8.58 16.29 -31.27
C PRO A 25 8.76 14.79 -31.05
N ALA A 26 9.64 14.42 -30.11
CA ALA A 26 9.77 13.04 -29.70
C ALA A 26 8.37 12.59 -29.33
N SER A 27 7.74 11.80 -30.20
CA SER A 27 6.44 11.19 -29.95
C SER A 27 6.61 10.42 -28.65
N ALA A 28 6.06 10.95 -27.55
CA ALA A 28 6.09 10.28 -26.28
C ALA A 28 5.48 8.89 -26.53
N GLN A 29 6.34 7.87 -26.52
CA GLN A 29 5.95 6.50 -26.81
C GLN A 29 4.71 6.18 -26.01
N SER A 30 3.60 5.86 -26.68
CA SER A 30 2.31 5.66 -26.04
C SER A 30 2.42 4.43 -25.14
N TRP A 31 2.63 4.64 -23.84
CA TRP A 31 2.58 3.56 -22.86
C TRP A 31 1.12 3.33 -22.47
N PRO A 32 0.67 2.07 -22.31
CA PRO A 32 1.40 0.82 -22.56
C PRO A 32 1.41 0.45 -24.05
N THR A 33 2.50 -0.15 -24.52
CA THR A 33 2.64 -0.64 -25.90
C THR A 33 2.30 -2.13 -26.05
N ARG A 34 2.07 -2.82 -24.93
CA ARG A 34 1.79 -4.24 -24.83
C ARG A 34 1.08 -4.53 -23.50
N ALA A 35 0.70 -5.80 -23.28
CA ALA A 35 0.08 -6.24 -22.05
C ALA A 35 0.85 -5.78 -20.80
N VAL A 36 0.12 -5.23 -19.82
CA VAL A 36 0.64 -4.85 -18.52
C VAL A 36 0.36 -5.97 -17.52
N LYS A 37 1.32 -6.26 -16.65
CA LYS A 37 1.17 -7.25 -15.59
C LYS A 37 1.09 -6.55 -14.24
N PHE A 38 0.09 -6.90 -13.43
CA PHE A 38 0.03 -6.54 -12.01
C PHE A 38 0.42 -7.77 -11.19
N ILE A 39 1.57 -7.71 -10.51
CA ILE A 39 1.97 -8.72 -9.53
C ILE A 39 1.39 -8.32 -8.17
N LEU A 40 0.67 -9.24 -7.52
CA LEU A 40 0.02 -9.02 -6.25
C LEU A 40 0.73 -9.81 -5.13
N THR A 41 0.96 -9.16 -3.99
CA THR A 41 1.53 -9.80 -2.78
C THR A 41 0.50 -10.68 -2.05
N LEU A 42 -0.78 -10.53 -2.36
CA LEU A 42 -1.89 -11.21 -1.69
C LEU A 42 -2.50 -12.30 -2.57
N GLY A 43 -3.04 -13.33 -1.92
CA GLY A 43 -3.78 -14.40 -2.60
C GLY A 43 -5.10 -13.91 -3.19
N PRO A 44 -5.68 -14.68 -4.14
CA PRO A 44 -6.95 -14.37 -4.78
C PRO A 44 -8.11 -14.24 -3.78
N GLY A 45 -9.09 -13.39 -4.10
CA GLY A 45 -10.31 -13.19 -3.31
C GLY A 45 -10.17 -12.27 -2.10
N ARG A 46 -8.99 -11.74 -1.81
CA ARG A 46 -8.81 -10.70 -0.79
C ARG A 46 -9.24 -9.33 -1.30
N GLY A 47 -9.57 -8.40 -0.40
CA GLY A 47 -10.09 -7.08 -0.78
C GLY A 47 -9.21 -6.34 -1.79
N ALA A 48 -7.89 -6.32 -1.59
CA ALA A 48 -6.96 -5.71 -2.52
C ALA A 48 -6.88 -6.45 -3.88
N ASP A 49 -7.01 -7.78 -3.92
CA ASP A 49 -7.07 -8.55 -5.17
C ASP A 49 -8.34 -8.22 -5.97
N ILE A 50 -9.49 -8.13 -5.29
CA ILE A 50 -10.75 -7.74 -5.92
C ILE A 50 -10.61 -6.31 -6.48
N GLY A 51 -10.06 -5.38 -5.71
CA GLY A 51 -9.81 -4.02 -6.16
C GLY A 51 -8.89 -3.96 -7.38
N ALA A 52 -7.79 -4.73 -7.38
CA ALA A 52 -6.86 -4.81 -8.50
C ALA A 52 -7.53 -5.33 -9.78
N ARG A 53 -8.39 -6.36 -9.69
CA ARG A 53 -9.13 -6.92 -10.85
C ARG A 53 -10.15 -5.95 -11.42
N LEU A 54 -10.89 -5.27 -10.55
CA LEU A 54 -11.85 -4.24 -10.97
C LEU A 54 -11.13 -3.08 -11.67
N LEU A 55 -10.02 -2.63 -11.11
CA LEU A 55 -9.20 -1.58 -11.70
C LEU A 55 -8.62 -2.03 -13.05
N ALA A 56 -8.07 -3.25 -13.12
CA ALA A 56 -7.50 -3.83 -14.32
C ALA A 56 -8.53 -3.90 -15.47
N ASP A 57 -9.77 -4.31 -15.19
CA ASP A 57 -10.85 -4.36 -16.21
C ASP A 57 -11.13 -2.96 -16.81
N ARG A 58 -11.14 -1.91 -16.00
CA ARG A 58 -11.38 -0.55 -16.46
C ARG A 58 -10.18 0.06 -17.19
N LEU A 59 -8.99 -0.17 -16.66
CA LEU A 59 -7.75 0.32 -17.28
C LEU A 59 -7.45 -0.42 -18.59
N THR A 60 -7.78 -1.70 -18.72
CA THR A 60 -7.68 -2.44 -20.00
C THR A 60 -8.46 -1.73 -21.10
N LYS A 61 -9.69 -1.28 -20.81
CA LYS A 61 -10.50 -0.53 -21.77
C LYS A 61 -9.93 0.85 -22.08
N LYS A 62 -9.36 1.51 -21.06
CA LYS A 62 -8.81 2.86 -21.20
C LYS A 62 -7.47 2.87 -21.95
N TRP A 63 -6.64 1.87 -21.73
CA TRP A 63 -5.29 1.77 -22.31
C TRP A 63 -5.23 0.97 -23.61
N ASP A 64 -6.33 0.34 -24.00
CA ASP A 64 -6.41 -0.57 -25.16
C ASP A 64 -5.32 -1.66 -25.12
N GLN A 65 -4.95 -2.09 -23.93
CA GLN A 65 -3.97 -3.14 -23.68
C GLN A 65 -4.44 -4.02 -22.52
N PRO A 66 -4.30 -5.34 -22.61
CA PRO A 66 -4.73 -6.24 -21.56
C PRO A 66 -3.90 -6.07 -20.29
N ILE A 67 -4.56 -6.15 -19.14
CA ILE A 67 -3.89 -6.18 -17.83
C ILE A 67 -4.05 -7.59 -17.23
N VAL A 68 -2.92 -8.24 -16.99
CA VAL A 68 -2.85 -9.60 -16.43
C VAL A 68 -2.58 -9.51 -14.93
N ILE A 69 -3.45 -10.11 -14.11
CA ILE A 69 -3.26 -10.22 -12.67
C ILE A 69 -2.53 -11.50 -12.33
N GLU A 70 -1.41 -11.38 -11.62
CA GLU A 70 -0.60 -12.51 -11.16
C GLU A 70 -0.45 -12.46 -9.64
N ASN A 71 -1.14 -13.35 -8.92
CA ASN A 71 -1.02 -13.47 -7.47
C ASN A 71 0.22 -14.30 -7.11
N ARG A 72 1.14 -13.74 -6.32
CA ARG A 72 2.34 -14.41 -5.78
C ARG A 72 2.41 -14.24 -4.25
N PRO A 73 1.49 -14.86 -3.50
CA PRO A 73 1.51 -14.78 -2.05
C PRO A 73 2.70 -15.55 -1.47
N GLY A 74 3.11 -15.19 -0.25
CA GLY A 74 4.15 -15.88 0.51
C GLY A 74 5.28 -14.97 0.96
N GLY A 75 5.99 -15.41 2.01
CA GLY A 75 7.12 -14.69 2.59
C GLY A 75 6.78 -13.26 3.02
N ASP A 76 5.58 -13.04 3.55
CA ASP A 76 5.07 -11.71 3.91
C ASP A 76 5.12 -10.68 2.74
N GLY A 77 4.93 -11.17 1.50
CA GLY A 77 5.00 -10.36 0.29
C GLY A 77 6.36 -10.36 -0.44
N THR A 78 7.42 -10.86 0.18
CA THR A 78 8.77 -10.87 -0.43
C THR A 78 8.82 -11.65 -1.74
N VAL A 79 8.04 -12.73 -1.89
CA VAL A 79 7.96 -13.52 -3.13
C VAL A 79 7.49 -12.67 -4.31
N ALA A 80 6.42 -11.91 -4.13
CA ALA A 80 5.88 -11.03 -5.16
C ALA A 80 6.83 -9.85 -5.45
N ILE A 81 7.35 -9.21 -4.40
CA ILE A 81 8.26 -8.07 -4.52
C ILE A 81 9.53 -8.47 -5.26
N ASN A 82 10.14 -9.61 -4.91
CA ASN A 82 11.34 -10.09 -5.58
C ASN A 82 11.09 -10.39 -7.07
N ALA A 83 9.93 -10.98 -7.39
CA ALA A 83 9.54 -11.23 -8.78
C ALA A 83 9.32 -9.93 -9.57
N PHE A 84 8.74 -8.90 -8.92
CA PHE A 84 8.57 -7.58 -9.51
C PHE A 84 9.92 -6.89 -9.76
N VAL A 85 10.79 -6.84 -8.75
CA VAL A 85 12.11 -6.20 -8.86
C VAL A 85 12.98 -6.91 -9.90
N GLY A 86 12.93 -8.25 -9.96
CA GLY A 86 13.67 -9.04 -10.95
C GLY A 86 13.19 -8.87 -12.40
N ALA A 87 11.96 -8.40 -12.61
CA ALA A 87 11.42 -8.19 -13.95
C ALA A 87 12.10 -7.01 -14.69
N GLN A 88 12.49 -5.95 -13.98
CA GLN A 88 13.11 -4.73 -14.53
C GLN A 88 12.39 -4.18 -15.77
N ASP A 89 11.06 -4.17 -15.73
CA ASP A 89 10.18 -3.92 -16.86
C ASP A 89 9.06 -2.94 -16.45
N ASP A 90 8.89 -1.85 -17.21
CA ASP A 90 7.88 -0.82 -16.93
C ASP A 90 6.43 -1.25 -17.22
N HIS A 91 6.22 -2.41 -17.87
CA HIS A 91 4.92 -3.05 -18.03
C HIS A 91 4.62 -4.10 -16.94
N VAL A 92 5.53 -4.31 -16.01
CA VAL A 92 5.33 -5.13 -14.82
C VAL A 92 5.22 -4.21 -13.62
N LEU A 93 4.08 -4.18 -12.98
CA LEU A 93 3.78 -3.30 -11.84
C LEU A 93 3.46 -4.14 -10.61
N LEU A 94 3.83 -3.65 -9.43
CA LEU A 94 3.48 -4.29 -8.18
C LEU A 94 2.22 -3.64 -7.60
N PHE A 95 1.19 -4.43 -7.32
CA PHE A 95 0.00 -3.99 -6.59
C PHE A 95 0.03 -4.58 -5.18
N ALA A 96 0.26 -3.76 -4.19
CA ALA A 96 0.53 -4.22 -2.83
C ALA A 96 0.02 -3.25 -1.75
N PRO A 97 -0.34 -3.77 -0.55
CA PRO A 97 -0.43 -2.94 0.64
C PRO A 97 0.97 -2.53 1.12
N SER A 98 1.10 -1.29 1.60
CA SER A 98 2.37 -0.77 2.12
C SER A 98 2.90 -1.60 3.30
N SER A 99 2.01 -2.13 4.13
CA SER A 99 2.35 -3.00 5.27
C SER A 99 3.16 -4.23 4.88
N SER A 100 3.07 -4.69 3.61
CA SER A 100 3.85 -5.84 3.11
C SER A 100 5.34 -5.57 2.99
N PHE A 101 5.80 -4.33 3.09
CA PHE A 101 7.22 -4.04 2.90
C PHE A 101 7.81 -3.00 3.87
N ILE A 102 7.00 -2.14 4.49
CA ILE A 102 7.54 -1.15 5.45
C ILE A 102 8.07 -1.78 6.73
N GLY A 103 7.57 -2.97 7.10
CA GLY A 103 8.04 -3.75 8.25
C GLY A 103 9.30 -4.57 7.98
N HIS A 104 9.57 -4.93 6.74
CA HIS A 104 10.65 -5.84 6.37
C HIS A 104 12.05 -5.41 6.87
N PRO A 105 12.43 -4.12 6.84
CA PRO A 105 13.72 -3.70 7.36
C PRO A 105 13.94 -3.99 8.86
N TYR A 106 12.89 -4.23 9.62
CA TYR A 106 12.94 -4.57 11.04
C TYR A 106 12.89 -6.09 11.29
N GLN A 107 12.52 -6.88 10.28
CA GLN A 107 12.22 -8.30 10.44
C GLN A 107 13.20 -9.22 9.73
N HIS A 108 13.84 -8.75 8.66
CA HIS A 108 14.70 -9.56 7.79
C HIS A 108 16.14 -9.04 7.77
N ASP A 109 17.11 -9.89 8.07
CA ASP A 109 18.53 -9.55 8.03
C ASP A 109 19.06 -9.35 6.61
N ASN A 110 18.46 -10.04 5.62
CA ASN A 110 18.86 -10.01 4.22
C ASN A 110 17.60 -9.89 3.34
N LEU A 111 17.21 -8.65 3.03
CA LEU A 111 16.13 -8.42 2.06
C LEU A 111 16.67 -8.61 0.64
N PRO A 112 15.93 -9.34 -0.24
CA PRO A 112 16.33 -9.52 -1.63
C PRO A 112 16.06 -8.27 -2.50
N TYR A 113 15.64 -7.17 -1.91
CA TYR A 113 15.32 -5.90 -2.58
C TYR A 113 15.56 -4.72 -1.63
N LYS A 114 15.61 -3.52 -2.18
CA LYS A 114 15.69 -2.26 -1.42
C LYS A 114 14.33 -1.55 -1.47
N PRO A 115 13.93 -0.82 -0.42
CA PRO A 115 12.71 -0.01 -0.46
C PRO A 115 12.65 0.99 -1.64
N SER A 116 13.81 1.45 -2.12
CA SER A 116 13.95 2.31 -3.30
C SER A 116 13.62 1.63 -4.63
N ASP A 117 13.56 0.29 -4.66
CA ASP A 117 13.19 -0.45 -5.87
C ASP A 117 11.68 -0.39 -6.15
N LEU A 118 10.91 0.11 -5.19
CA LEU A 118 9.46 0.26 -5.27
C LEU A 118 9.10 1.74 -5.49
N ALA A 119 9.04 2.18 -6.74
CA ALA A 119 8.66 3.57 -7.06
C ALA A 119 7.14 3.74 -6.97
N PRO A 120 6.59 4.55 -6.05
CA PRO A 120 5.16 4.76 -5.94
C PRO A 120 4.58 5.34 -7.25
N ILE A 121 3.47 4.75 -7.73
CA ILE A 121 2.71 5.24 -8.88
C ILE A 121 1.42 5.89 -8.39
N ALA A 122 0.58 5.11 -7.71
CA ALA A 122 -0.72 5.58 -7.26
C ALA A 122 -1.18 4.86 -6.00
N ARG A 123 -1.68 5.61 -5.03
CA ARG A 123 -2.53 5.07 -3.99
C ARG A 123 -3.91 4.80 -4.60
N VAL A 124 -4.51 3.67 -4.26
CA VAL A 124 -5.83 3.23 -4.78
C VAL A 124 -6.87 3.28 -3.68
N SER A 125 -6.56 2.66 -2.55
CA SER A 125 -7.48 2.54 -1.42
C SER A 125 -6.73 2.33 -0.11
N ASN A 126 -7.48 2.42 1.00
CA ASN A 126 -7.02 2.02 2.32
C ASN A 126 -7.82 0.80 2.78
N THR A 127 -7.15 -0.29 3.13
CA THR A 127 -7.78 -1.42 3.81
C THR A 127 -8.25 -0.97 5.19
N VAL A 128 -9.47 -1.31 5.56
CA VAL A 128 -9.96 -1.11 6.93
C VAL A 128 -9.26 -2.10 7.85
N ILE A 129 -8.48 -1.59 8.79
CA ILE A 129 -7.80 -2.38 9.82
C ILE A 129 -8.54 -2.17 11.14
N GLY A 130 -8.95 -3.24 11.78
CA GLY A 130 -9.76 -3.18 12.99
C GLY A 130 -9.14 -3.88 14.19
N ILE A 131 -9.42 -3.34 15.38
CA ILE A 131 -9.11 -3.97 16.65
C ILE A 131 -10.39 -4.62 17.17
N SER A 132 -10.34 -5.94 17.28
CA SER A 132 -11.50 -6.78 17.61
C SER A 132 -11.26 -7.60 18.86
N VAL A 133 -12.36 -7.94 19.54
CA VAL A 133 -12.38 -8.75 20.76
C VAL A 133 -13.52 -9.77 20.71
N PRO A 134 -13.48 -10.87 21.50
CA PRO A 134 -14.61 -11.77 21.66
C PRO A 134 -15.86 -11.04 22.17
N VAL A 135 -17.05 -11.46 21.74
CA VAL A 135 -18.30 -10.84 22.20
C VAL A 135 -18.48 -10.99 23.72
N ASP A 136 -18.02 -12.11 24.29
CA ASP A 136 -18.14 -12.42 25.71
C ASP A 136 -17.12 -11.68 26.59
N LEU A 137 -16.10 -11.05 26.01
CA LEU A 137 -15.19 -10.22 26.80
C LEU A 137 -15.96 -9.01 27.34
N PRO A 138 -15.93 -8.72 28.65
CA PRO A 138 -16.75 -7.67 29.30
C PRO A 138 -16.17 -6.25 29.02
N VAL A 139 -15.98 -5.90 27.76
CA VAL A 139 -15.48 -4.61 27.29
C VAL A 139 -16.34 -4.09 26.15
N GLN A 140 -16.49 -2.77 26.02
CA GLN A 140 -17.26 -2.14 24.94
C GLN A 140 -16.42 -1.13 24.15
N THR A 141 -15.26 -0.76 24.65
CA THR A 141 -14.37 0.22 24.04
C THR A 141 -12.93 -0.26 24.13
N LEU A 142 -12.06 0.32 23.28
CA LEU A 142 -10.62 0.06 23.37
C LEU A 142 -10.05 0.49 24.74
N ARG A 143 -10.60 1.55 25.35
CA ARG A 143 -10.26 1.99 26.72
C ARG A 143 -10.52 0.88 27.73
N ASN A 144 -11.67 0.21 27.66
CA ASN A 144 -11.98 -0.89 28.59
C ASN A 144 -11.03 -2.09 28.42
N VAL A 145 -10.50 -2.33 27.21
CA VAL A 145 -9.45 -3.34 27.01
C VAL A 145 -8.18 -2.97 27.77
N VAL A 146 -7.75 -1.72 27.68
CA VAL A 146 -6.57 -1.20 28.38
C VAL A 146 -6.77 -1.27 29.90
N GLU A 147 -7.93 -0.85 30.42
CA GLU A 147 -8.27 -0.93 31.85
C GLU A 147 -8.29 -2.38 32.36
N LEU A 148 -8.88 -3.30 31.58
CA LEU A 148 -8.89 -4.72 31.91
C LEU A 148 -7.49 -5.32 31.91
N ALA A 149 -6.65 -4.95 30.95
CA ALA A 149 -5.28 -5.44 30.90
C ALA A 149 -4.41 -4.91 32.06
N HIS A 150 -4.61 -3.66 32.50
CA HIS A 150 -3.98 -3.13 33.71
C HIS A 150 -4.46 -3.84 34.97
N ALA A 151 -5.76 -4.18 35.06
CA ALA A 151 -6.32 -4.92 36.20
C ALA A 151 -5.88 -6.39 36.26
N LYS A 152 -5.50 -6.96 35.09
CA LYS A 152 -5.14 -8.38 34.93
C LYS A 152 -3.87 -8.51 34.06
N PRO A 153 -2.70 -8.03 34.51
CA PRO A 153 -1.49 -8.05 33.72
C PRO A 153 -1.10 -9.49 33.35
N GLY A 154 -0.74 -9.69 32.07
CA GLY A 154 -0.31 -10.98 31.52
C GLY A 154 -1.40 -12.05 31.40
N GLN A 155 -2.67 -11.74 31.70
CA GLN A 155 -3.78 -12.70 31.59
C GLN A 155 -4.53 -12.62 30.25
N LEU A 156 -4.39 -11.51 29.52
CA LEU A 156 -4.93 -11.39 28.18
C LEU A 156 -3.90 -11.82 27.14
N ASN A 157 -4.39 -12.33 26.02
CA ASN A 157 -3.60 -12.70 24.86
C ASN A 157 -4.04 -11.87 23.64
N TRP A 158 -3.09 -11.45 22.81
CA TRP A 158 -3.39 -10.87 21.51
C TRP A 158 -2.83 -11.73 20.38
N ALA A 159 -3.57 -11.82 19.28
CA ALA A 159 -3.12 -12.54 18.10
C ALA A 159 -2.18 -11.66 17.31
N GLY A 160 -0.91 -12.08 17.17
CA GLY A 160 0.11 -11.47 16.36
C GLY A 160 0.36 -12.27 15.09
N LEU A 161 0.49 -11.56 13.99
CA LEU A 161 1.01 -12.08 12.73
C LEU A 161 2.46 -11.59 12.56
N THR A 162 2.88 -11.37 11.36
CA THR A 162 4.14 -10.70 11.05
C THR A 162 3.83 -9.37 10.34
N GLY A 163 4.80 -8.47 10.28
CA GLY A 163 4.68 -7.23 9.55
C GLY A 163 4.59 -5.96 10.39
N ALA A 164 4.29 -4.87 9.72
CA ALA A 164 4.30 -3.55 10.33
C ALA A 164 3.24 -3.38 11.43
N LEU A 165 2.05 -3.98 11.26
CA LEU A 165 0.97 -3.88 12.23
C LEU A 165 1.38 -4.49 13.58
N ASP A 166 2.04 -5.64 13.56
CA ASP A 166 2.52 -6.29 14.78
C ASP A 166 3.50 -5.41 15.56
N ILE A 167 4.48 -4.82 14.86
CA ILE A 167 5.47 -3.95 15.49
C ILE A 167 4.77 -2.72 16.08
N MET A 168 3.81 -2.16 15.37
CA MET A 168 3.05 -0.99 15.82
C MET A 168 2.24 -1.32 17.07
N PHE A 169 1.46 -2.41 17.04
CA PHE A 169 0.59 -2.80 18.13
C PHE A 169 1.40 -3.18 19.39
N GLU A 170 2.45 -3.97 19.24
CA GLU A 170 3.34 -4.36 20.35
C GLU A 170 4.08 -3.16 20.93
N GLY A 171 4.58 -2.25 20.08
CA GLY A 171 5.22 -1.01 20.51
C GLY A 171 4.26 -0.09 21.27
N TRP A 172 3.00 -0.01 20.82
CA TRP A 172 1.96 0.72 21.52
C TRP A 172 1.66 0.11 22.89
N LEU A 173 1.41 -1.20 23.01
CA LEU A 173 1.19 -1.88 24.29
C LEU A 173 2.31 -1.57 25.30
N LYS A 174 3.57 -1.69 24.84
CA LYS A 174 4.74 -1.38 25.66
C LYS A 174 4.79 0.10 26.05
N SER A 175 4.43 1.02 25.16
CA SER A 175 4.46 2.46 25.44
C SER A 175 3.46 2.91 26.50
N ILE A 176 2.34 2.21 26.65
CA ILE A 176 1.31 2.48 27.67
C ILE A 176 1.42 1.56 28.88
N GLY A 177 2.47 0.74 28.98
CA GLY A 177 2.72 -0.13 30.12
C GLY A 177 1.72 -1.26 30.30
N VAL A 178 1.10 -1.76 29.21
CA VAL A 178 0.09 -2.82 29.23
C VAL A 178 0.74 -4.16 28.87
N ASP A 179 0.52 -5.16 29.72
CA ASP A 179 1.00 -6.54 29.53
C ASP A 179 -0.12 -7.42 28.97
N ILE A 180 -0.17 -7.55 27.66
CA ILE A 180 -0.98 -8.52 26.92
C ILE A 180 -0.04 -9.44 26.15
N LYS A 181 -0.12 -10.75 26.33
CA LYS A 181 0.81 -11.72 25.75
C LYS A 181 0.55 -11.94 24.27
N LYS A 182 1.60 -11.92 23.46
CA LYS A 182 1.53 -12.25 22.03
C LYS A 182 1.39 -13.75 21.82
N VAL A 183 0.39 -14.16 21.05
CA VAL A 183 0.24 -15.51 20.51
C VAL A 183 0.52 -15.44 19.01
N PRO A 184 1.59 -16.06 18.52
CA PRO A 184 1.95 -15.97 17.11
C PRO A 184 1.06 -16.86 16.25
N TYR A 185 0.57 -16.32 15.14
CA TYR A 185 -0.19 -17.01 14.10
C TYR A 185 0.51 -16.87 12.74
N ARG A 186 0.37 -17.91 11.91
CA ARG A 186 0.79 -17.87 10.50
C ARG A 186 -0.39 -17.62 9.55
N ASN A 187 -1.59 -17.93 10.02
CA ASN A 187 -2.82 -17.82 9.24
C ASN A 187 -3.80 -16.87 9.97
N PRO A 188 -4.17 -15.75 9.35
CA PRO A 188 -5.10 -14.80 9.96
C PRO A 188 -6.51 -15.37 10.21
N VAL A 189 -6.94 -16.38 9.45
CA VAL A 189 -8.25 -17.03 9.68
C VAL A 189 -8.24 -17.86 10.96
N GLU A 190 -7.13 -18.53 11.29
CA GLU A 190 -6.98 -19.26 12.55
C GLU A 190 -7.02 -18.28 13.73
N ALA A 191 -6.32 -17.15 13.64
CA ALA A 191 -6.36 -16.09 14.65
C ALA A 191 -7.78 -15.56 14.90
N VAL A 192 -8.57 -15.34 13.84
CA VAL A 192 -9.97 -14.92 13.96
C VAL A 192 -10.84 -15.99 14.60
N ASN A 193 -10.63 -17.27 14.29
CA ASN A 193 -11.38 -18.36 14.90
C ASN A 193 -11.05 -18.50 16.39
N ASP A 194 -9.79 -18.34 16.77
CA ASP A 194 -9.38 -18.38 18.17
C ASP A 194 -9.87 -17.14 18.96
N LEU A 195 -9.93 -15.99 18.29
CA LEU A 195 -10.58 -14.79 18.83
C LEU A 195 -12.09 -15.05 19.09
N ALA A 196 -12.79 -15.64 18.11
CA ALA A 196 -14.22 -15.93 18.22
C ALA A 196 -14.56 -16.96 19.31
N THR A 197 -13.60 -17.78 19.72
CA THR A 197 -13.73 -18.76 20.83
C THR A 197 -13.15 -18.27 22.16
N GLY A 198 -12.60 -17.04 22.20
CA GLY A 198 -12.01 -16.46 23.41
C GLY A 198 -10.64 -17.02 23.80
N ARG A 199 -9.95 -17.79 22.94
CA ARG A 199 -8.57 -18.23 23.17
C ARG A 199 -7.57 -17.09 23.12
N VAL A 200 -7.81 -16.12 22.28
CA VAL A 200 -7.18 -14.80 22.31
C VAL A 200 -8.24 -13.74 22.59
N GLN A 201 -7.85 -12.64 23.21
CA GLN A 201 -8.77 -11.59 23.64
C GLN A 201 -8.72 -10.35 22.78
N VAL A 202 -7.62 -10.13 22.06
CA VAL A 202 -7.45 -8.95 21.18
C VAL A 202 -6.84 -9.39 19.86
N TYR A 203 -7.34 -8.85 18.76
CA TYR A 203 -6.74 -9.03 17.45
C TYR A 203 -6.85 -7.77 16.59
N GLU A 204 -5.72 -7.30 16.10
CA GLU A 204 -5.62 -6.26 15.08
C GLU A 204 -5.50 -6.90 13.70
N SER A 205 -6.50 -6.71 12.84
CA SER A 205 -6.54 -7.35 11.53
C SER A 205 -7.33 -6.54 10.49
N ALA A 206 -7.16 -6.91 9.23
CA ALA A 206 -8.07 -6.43 8.19
C ALA A 206 -9.51 -6.83 8.54
N TYR A 207 -10.41 -5.85 8.63
CA TYR A 207 -11.84 -6.05 8.96
C TYR A 207 -12.49 -7.12 8.09
N ALA A 208 -12.17 -7.19 6.82
CA ALA A 208 -12.73 -8.19 5.90
C ALA A 208 -12.52 -9.64 6.38
N ILE A 209 -11.44 -9.92 7.12
CA ILE A 209 -11.15 -11.27 7.66
C ILE A 209 -12.01 -11.56 8.87
N ALA A 210 -12.22 -10.57 9.76
CA ALA A 210 -13.01 -10.72 10.97
C ALA A 210 -14.53 -10.60 10.71
N ARG A 211 -14.95 -9.95 9.62
CA ARG A 211 -16.34 -9.64 9.30
C ARG A 211 -17.31 -10.84 9.40
N PRO A 212 -17.00 -12.05 8.92
CA PRO A 212 -17.94 -13.17 9.05
C PRO A 212 -18.26 -13.51 10.53
N GLN A 213 -17.26 -13.45 11.41
CA GLN A 213 -17.45 -13.71 12.84
C GLN A 213 -18.11 -12.52 13.58
N ILE A 214 -17.88 -11.28 13.09
CA ILE A 214 -18.59 -10.09 13.58
C ILE A 214 -20.08 -10.20 13.23
N GLN A 215 -20.41 -10.55 11.99
CA GLN A 215 -21.79 -10.76 11.53
C GLN A 215 -22.48 -11.93 12.23
N ALA A 216 -21.72 -12.95 12.62
CA ALA A 216 -22.21 -14.07 13.42
C ALA A 216 -22.37 -13.73 14.92
N GLY A 217 -22.07 -12.48 15.33
CA GLY A 217 -22.18 -12.03 16.73
C GLY A 217 -21.17 -12.64 17.69
N LYS A 218 -20.06 -13.20 17.19
CA LYS A 218 -19.02 -13.84 18.02
C LYS A 218 -17.86 -12.90 18.35
N ILE A 219 -17.67 -11.85 17.56
CA ILE A 219 -16.61 -10.87 17.71
C ILE A 219 -17.21 -9.46 17.71
N LYS A 220 -16.68 -8.57 18.55
CA LYS A 220 -16.95 -7.14 18.55
C LYS A 220 -15.77 -6.39 17.93
N LEU A 221 -16.06 -5.43 17.04
CA LEU A 221 -15.10 -4.47 16.54
C LEU A 221 -15.13 -3.23 17.44
N LEU A 222 -14.01 -2.85 18.04
CA LEU A 222 -13.94 -1.74 18.99
C LEU A 222 -13.49 -0.43 18.37
N ALA A 223 -12.56 -0.49 17.43
CA ALA A 223 -12.02 0.67 16.75
C ALA A 223 -11.34 0.24 15.42
N ILE A 224 -11.10 1.21 14.54
CA ILE A 224 -10.26 1.02 13.35
C ILE A 224 -9.02 1.91 13.42
N THR A 225 -7.91 1.44 12.89
CA THR A 225 -6.63 2.19 12.90
C THR A 225 -6.54 3.28 11.84
N ASN A 226 -7.48 3.27 10.87
CA ASN A 226 -7.51 4.23 9.79
C ASN A 226 -7.69 5.68 10.31
N THR A 227 -7.17 6.63 9.54
CA THR A 227 -7.29 8.07 9.85
C THR A 227 -8.72 8.59 9.79
N MET A 228 -9.60 7.91 9.05
CA MET A 228 -11.02 8.24 8.88
C MET A 228 -11.89 7.03 9.14
N ARG A 229 -13.12 7.25 9.61
CA ARG A 229 -14.13 6.20 9.71
C ARG A 229 -14.42 5.60 8.33
N ALA A 230 -14.70 4.30 8.31
CA ALA A 230 -15.08 3.60 7.10
C ALA A 230 -16.60 3.67 6.89
N SER A 231 -17.04 4.08 5.70
CA SER A 231 -18.48 4.20 5.35
C SER A 231 -19.23 2.87 5.47
N ALA A 232 -18.56 1.74 5.33
CA ALA A 232 -19.13 0.41 5.53
C ALA A 232 -19.50 0.10 7.01
N ILE A 233 -18.90 0.82 7.95
CA ILE A 233 -19.06 0.62 9.40
C ILE A 233 -19.00 1.98 10.13
N PRO A 234 -19.92 2.91 9.84
CA PRO A 234 -19.82 4.32 10.25
C PRO A 234 -19.86 4.52 11.76
N ASP A 235 -20.46 3.58 12.50
CA ASP A 235 -20.56 3.65 13.95
C ASP A 235 -19.28 3.24 14.69
N THR A 236 -18.33 2.60 13.99
CA THR A 236 -17.05 2.19 14.57
C THR A 236 -16.11 3.39 14.63
N PRO A 237 -15.63 3.80 15.82
CA PRO A 237 -14.69 4.91 15.94
C PRO A 237 -13.31 4.54 15.39
N THR A 238 -12.53 5.56 15.02
CA THR A 238 -11.09 5.42 14.80
C THR A 238 -10.37 5.27 16.16
N VAL A 239 -9.15 4.73 16.14
CA VAL A 239 -8.32 4.68 17.36
C VAL A 239 -7.98 6.07 17.90
N ALA A 240 -7.89 7.08 17.04
CA ALA A 240 -7.70 8.47 17.44
C ALA A 240 -8.92 9.01 18.22
N GLU A 241 -10.14 8.77 17.71
CA GLU A 241 -11.39 9.11 18.41
C GLU A 241 -11.54 8.33 19.72
N ALA A 242 -11.03 7.10 19.78
CA ALA A 242 -11.00 6.29 21.00
C ALA A 242 -9.93 6.74 22.02
N GLY A 243 -9.10 7.74 21.70
CA GLY A 243 -8.07 8.30 22.57
C GLY A 243 -6.67 7.68 22.40
N TYR A 244 -6.44 6.90 21.35
CA TYR A 244 -5.17 6.20 21.10
C TYR A 244 -4.57 6.55 19.72
N PRO A 245 -4.27 7.84 19.44
CA PRO A 245 -3.79 8.28 18.12
C PRO A 245 -2.46 7.62 17.71
N ALA A 246 -1.68 7.10 18.66
CA ALA A 246 -0.43 6.38 18.37
C ALA A 246 -0.64 5.07 17.58
N LEU A 247 -1.86 4.53 17.56
CA LEU A 247 -2.25 3.36 16.77
C LEU A 247 -2.74 3.72 15.36
N THR A 248 -2.76 5.02 15.00
CA THR A 248 -3.26 5.41 13.67
C THR A 248 -2.32 4.93 12.58
N MET A 249 -2.83 4.07 11.72
CA MET A 249 -2.13 3.58 10.52
C MET A 249 -3.14 3.16 9.46
N ASP A 250 -3.13 3.84 8.33
CA ASP A 250 -3.96 3.46 7.18
C ASP A 250 -3.44 2.18 6.52
N GLY A 251 -4.34 1.32 6.11
CA GLY A 251 -3.99 0.13 5.32
C GLY A 251 -3.73 0.49 3.85
N LEU A 252 -2.75 1.36 3.55
CA LEU A 252 -2.48 1.87 2.20
C LEU A 252 -2.30 0.74 1.19
N VAL A 253 -3.07 0.77 0.11
CA VAL A 253 -2.95 -0.14 -1.04
C VAL A 253 -2.73 0.68 -2.30
N GLY A 254 -1.73 0.30 -3.08
CA GLY A 254 -1.42 1.03 -4.29
C GLY A 254 -0.55 0.28 -5.27
N LEU A 255 -0.23 0.99 -6.33
CA LEU A 255 0.55 0.52 -7.47
C LEU A 255 1.96 1.10 -7.42
N PHE A 256 2.95 0.25 -7.67
CA PHE A 256 4.37 0.60 -7.73
C PHE A 256 4.95 0.19 -9.07
N GLY A 257 5.87 0.99 -9.57
CA GLY A 257 6.66 0.71 -10.77
C GLY A 257 8.14 0.56 -10.45
N PRO A 258 8.96 0.13 -11.43
CA PRO A 258 10.41 0.10 -11.29
C PRO A 258 10.97 1.53 -11.19
N PRO A 259 12.13 1.72 -10.52
CA PRO A 259 12.73 3.05 -10.34
C PRO A 259 13.02 3.81 -11.63
N ILE A 260 13.26 3.07 -12.73
CA ILE A 260 13.53 3.62 -14.06
C ILE A 260 12.29 4.28 -14.69
N MET A 261 11.09 4.04 -14.18
CA MET A 261 9.85 4.60 -14.72
C MET A 261 9.80 6.12 -14.53
N PRO A 262 9.72 6.91 -15.63
CA PRO A 262 9.69 8.36 -15.54
C PRO A 262 8.54 8.89 -14.70
N MET A 263 8.77 9.99 -13.97
CA MET A 263 7.73 10.59 -13.12
C MET A 263 6.46 10.93 -13.91
N GLY A 264 6.59 11.55 -15.10
CA GLY A 264 5.43 11.89 -15.93
C GLY A 264 4.60 10.67 -16.35
N LEU A 265 5.23 9.49 -16.54
CA LEU A 265 4.49 8.26 -16.80
C LEU A 265 3.72 7.81 -15.54
N ARG A 266 4.36 7.86 -14.38
CA ARG A 266 3.70 7.52 -13.10
C ARG A 266 2.51 8.44 -12.81
N GLU A 267 2.66 9.74 -13.03
CA GLU A 267 1.59 10.74 -12.87
C GLU A 267 0.42 10.49 -13.83
N ARG A 268 0.70 10.13 -15.08
CA ARG A 268 -0.33 9.77 -16.07
C ARG A 268 -1.10 8.53 -15.63
N ILE A 269 -0.40 7.47 -15.21
CA ILE A 269 -1.04 6.24 -14.69
C ILE A 269 -1.90 6.57 -13.46
N ALA A 270 -1.39 7.38 -12.54
CA ALA A 270 -2.13 7.81 -11.35
C ALA A 270 -3.39 8.60 -11.70
N THR A 271 -3.31 9.49 -12.71
CA THR A 271 -4.45 10.25 -13.22
C THR A 271 -5.52 9.32 -13.82
N ASP A 272 -5.11 8.30 -14.55
CA ASP A 272 -6.02 7.32 -15.11
C ASP A 272 -6.73 6.49 -14.03
N ILE A 273 -5.98 6.06 -13.01
CA ILE A 273 -6.52 5.35 -11.85
C ILE A 273 -7.51 6.22 -11.08
N LYS A 274 -7.13 7.47 -10.83
CA LYS A 274 -8.01 8.43 -10.15
C LYS A 274 -9.30 8.65 -10.92
N ALA A 275 -9.21 8.86 -12.23
CA ALA A 275 -10.39 9.05 -13.08
C ALA A 275 -11.34 7.85 -13.01
N VAL A 276 -10.81 6.61 -13.03
CA VAL A 276 -11.61 5.39 -12.87
C VAL A 276 -12.29 5.34 -11.50
N LEU A 277 -11.55 5.63 -10.44
CA LEU A 277 -12.09 5.59 -9.06
C LEU A 277 -13.10 6.71 -8.80
N ASP A 278 -12.95 7.88 -9.42
CA ASP A 278 -13.85 9.01 -9.22
C ASP A 278 -15.17 8.85 -9.97
N THR A 279 -15.15 8.22 -11.15
CA THR A 279 -16.32 8.16 -12.05
C THR A 279 -17.09 6.84 -12.01
N ASP A 280 -16.44 5.73 -11.61
CA ASP A 280 -17.09 4.42 -11.59
C ASP A 280 -17.65 4.09 -10.20
N ALA A 281 -18.96 4.32 -10.03
CA ALA A 281 -19.66 4.01 -8.78
C ALA A 281 -19.59 2.52 -8.42
N ILE A 282 -19.56 1.61 -9.42
CA ILE A 282 -19.49 0.17 -9.18
C ILE A 282 -18.17 -0.20 -8.50
N ILE A 283 -17.04 0.41 -8.93
CA ILE A 283 -15.76 0.16 -8.29
C ILE A 283 -15.76 0.69 -6.84
N LYS A 284 -16.27 1.90 -6.62
CA LYS A 284 -16.39 2.47 -5.27
C LYS A 284 -17.20 1.56 -4.36
N ASP A 285 -18.38 1.16 -4.79
CA ASP A 285 -19.24 0.28 -4.00
C ASP A 285 -18.58 -1.07 -3.72
N ARG A 286 -17.91 -1.67 -4.69
CA ARG A 286 -17.20 -2.93 -4.51
C ARG A 286 -16.01 -2.81 -3.57
N LEU A 287 -15.24 -1.72 -3.63
CA LEU A 287 -14.18 -1.45 -2.67
C LEU A 287 -14.76 -1.35 -1.25
N ILE A 288 -15.83 -0.57 -1.06
CA ILE A 288 -16.51 -0.43 0.24
C ILE A 288 -17.01 -1.79 0.74
N MET A 289 -17.68 -2.58 -0.12
CA MET A 289 -18.16 -3.92 0.23
C MET A 289 -17.04 -4.88 0.63
N THR A 290 -15.83 -4.68 0.12
CA THR A 290 -14.65 -5.49 0.47
C THR A 290 -13.80 -4.86 1.59
N ALA A 291 -14.37 -3.90 2.32
CA ALA A 291 -13.71 -3.19 3.41
C ALA A 291 -12.44 -2.44 2.97
N GLN A 292 -12.55 -1.80 1.82
CA GLN A 292 -11.57 -0.83 1.32
C GLN A 292 -12.20 0.56 1.32
N ILE A 293 -11.48 1.56 1.78
CA ILE A 293 -11.86 2.97 1.66
C ILE A 293 -11.20 3.49 0.37
N PRO A 294 -11.96 3.87 -0.67
CA PRO A 294 -11.38 4.50 -1.85
C PRO A 294 -10.60 5.75 -1.47
N ASN A 295 -9.32 5.81 -1.83
CA ASN A 295 -8.46 6.94 -1.47
C ASN A 295 -7.39 7.15 -2.55
N PRO A 296 -7.80 7.57 -3.77
CA PRO A 296 -6.85 7.77 -4.86
C PRO A 296 -5.88 8.92 -4.57
N GLY A 297 -4.60 8.67 -4.81
CA GLY A 297 -3.55 9.68 -4.66
C GLY A 297 -2.43 9.47 -5.68
N GLY A 298 -1.79 10.56 -6.09
CA GLY A 298 -0.68 10.54 -7.04
C GLY A 298 0.64 10.04 -6.46
N PRO A 299 1.71 9.96 -7.27
CA PRO A 299 2.99 9.41 -6.85
C PRO A 299 3.60 10.10 -5.63
N ALA A 300 3.60 11.43 -5.59
CA ALA A 300 4.17 12.21 -4.49
C ALA A 300 3.36 12.05 -3.20
N GLU A 301 2.03 12.13 -3.31
CA GLU A 301 1.10 11.93 -2.19
C GLU A 301 1.21 10.53 -1.60
N PHE A 302 1.31 9.52 -2.46
CA PHE A 302 1.46 8.14 -2.02
C PHE A 302 2.82 7.90 -1.36
N ALA A 303 3.91 8.48 -1.90
CA ALA A 303 5.22 8.44 -1.26
C ALA A 303 5.21 9.06 0.13
N SER A 304 4.62 10.27 0.28
CA SER A 304 4.47 10.94 1.58
C SER A 304 3.71 10.09 2.58
N SER A 305 2.58 9.50 2.17
CA SER A 305 1.79 8.62 3.03
C SER A 305 2.59 7.39 3.50
N ILE A 306 3.43 6.81 2.65
CA ILE A 306 4.32 5.69 3.01
C ILE A 306 5.39 6.14 4.00
N ASP A 307 5.98 7.32 3.81
CA ASP A 307 7.02 7.84 4.70
C ASP A 307 6.46 8.21 6.08
N GLU A 308 5.23 8.72 6.14
CA GLU A 308 4.51 8.93 7.40
C GLU A 308 4.33 7.60 8.16
N GLN A 309 3.92 6.53 7.46
CA GLN A 309 3.81 5.18 8.07
C GLN A 309 5.16 4.65 8.55
N ARG A 310 6.23 4.85 7.76
CA ARG A 310 7.60 4.49 8.19
C ARG A 310 8.00 5.22 9.47
N ALA A 311 7.64 6.50 9.58
CA ALA A 311 7.95 7.29 10.78
C ALA A 311 7.18 6.78 12.02
N VAL A 312 5.90 6.41 11.88
CA VAL A 312 5.12 5.78 12.95
C VAL A 312 5.73 4.46 13.38
N LEU A 313 6.06 3.60 12.40
CA LEU A 313 6.68 2.30 12.65
C LEU A 313 8.05 2.42 13.32
N ALA A 314 8.89 3.39 12.92
CA ALA A 314 10.18 3.63 13.53
C ALA A 314 10.06 4.02 15.01
N LYS A 315 9.04 4.81 15.38
CA LYS A 315 8.75 5.14 16.79
C LYS A 315 8.39 3.89 17.58
N ALA A 316 7.52 3.04 17.06
CA ALA A 316 7.14 1.79 17.70
C ALA A 316 8.32 0.82 17.84
N ALA A 317 9.12 0.65 16.79
CA ALA A 317 10.33 -0.17 16.82
C ALA A 317 11.34 0.31 17.86
N LYS A 318 11.53 1.63 17.98
CA LYS A 318 12.39 2.23 19.01
C LYS A 318 11.93 1.89 20.44
N VAL A 319 10.63 1.94 20.70
CA VAL A 319 10.05 1.54 22.02
C VAL A 319 10.34 0.07 22.31
N LEU A 320 10.31 -0.79 21.28
CA LEU A 320 10.62 -2.22 21.42
C LEU A 320 12.12 -2.50 21.52
N GLY A 321 12.99 -1.55 21.18
CA GLY A 321 14.43 -1.76 21.08
C GLY A 321 14.84 -2.51 19.80
N ILE A 322 13.99 -2.50 18.76
CA ILE A 322 14.26 -3.13 17.48
C ILE A 322 14.89 -2.09 16.54
N ALA A 323 16.09 -2.40 16.02
CA ALA A 323 16.73 -1.62 14.96
C ALA A 323 16.37 -2.17 13.57
N THR A 324 16.56 -1.36 12.54
CA THR A 324 16.58 -1.86 11.16
C THR A 324 17.80 -2.78 10.97
N LYS A 325 17.57 -3.86 10.27
CA LYS A 325 18.56 -4.90 9.99
C LYS A 325 19.29 -4.65 8.67
#